data_dca8a5d5b4be65cadcbc490786f2f5e5
#
_entry.id   dca8a5d5b4be65cadcbc490786f2f5e5
#
_cell.length_a   1.000
_cell.length_b   1.000
_cell.length_c   1.000
_cell.angle_alpha   90.00
_cell.angle_beta   90.00
_cell.angle_gamma   90.00
#
_symmetry.space_group_name_H-M   'P 1'
#
loop_
_entity.id
_entity.type
_entity.pdbx_description
1 polymer ?
#
loop_
_entity_poly.entity_id
_entity_poly.type
_entity_poly.pdbx_seq_one_letter_code
_entity_poly.pdbx_strand_id
1 'polypeptide(L)'
;MKKIVVIGGGTMGLDIAQVFARNGYDVVVRDIKDEIIQASEARLNKGLDKLVSKGKLDEAKKAEILSHMSFTTELAAAADADLVVEAAIENLDIKKSIFAELDSLCKPETILASNTSSISITAIAAATKRADKFIGMHFFNPATVMKLVEVIRGAHTSDETYKTIAELAAAIGKEPVEVNEAPGFVVNKILVPMINEGIDLVYTGVASVEGVDTAMKLGANHPMGPLALGDLIGLDVAVAIMDVLFAETHDSKY
;
A
#
# COMPACT_ATOMS: atom_id res chain seq x y z
N MET A 1 16.09 -12.13 1.45
CA MET A 1 14.69 -12.52 1.24
C MET A 1 14.54 -13.10 -0.15
N LYS A 2 13.70 -14.11 -0.31
CA LYS A 2 13.45 -14.74 -1.60
C LYS A 2 11.94 -14.95 -1.84
N LYS A 3 11.22 -15.44 -0.83
CA LYS A 3 9.78 -15.72 -0.90
C LYS A 3 8.97 -14.64 -0.19
N ILE A 4 8.03 -14.04 -0.91
CA ILE A 4 7.13 -13.00 -0.41
C ILE A 4 5.70 -13.48 -0.58
N VAL A 5 4.88 -13.30 0.45
CA VAL A 5 3.45 -13.60 0.38
C VAL A 5 2.68 -12.30 0.52
N VAL A 6 1.77 -12.05 -0.41
CA VAL A 6 0.87 -10.89 -0.38
C VAL A 6 -0.53 -11.37 -0.01
N ILE A 7 -1.06 -10.85 1.09
CA ILE A 7 -2.41 -11.13 1.55
C ILE A 7 -3.36 -10.08 1.02
N GLY A 8 -4.30 -10.49 0.19
CA GLY A 8 -5.23 -9.63 -0.53
C GLY A 8 -4.93 -9.61 -2.03
N GLY A 9 -5.84 -10.18 -2.83
CA GLY A 9 -5.80 -10.20 -4.31
C GLY A 9 -6.44 -8.96 -4.95
N GLY A 10 -6.75 -7.92 -4.17
CA GLY A 10 -7.28 -6.65 -4.65
C GLY A 10 -6.31 -5.88 -5.55
N THR A 11 -6.66 -4.64 -5.89
CA THR A 11 -5.85 -3.80 -6.78
C THR A 11 -4.45 -3.58 -6.21
N MET A 12 -4.35 -3.13 -4.95
CA MET A 12 -3.06 -2.85 -4.33
C MET A 12 -2.22 -4.11 -4.13
N GLY A 13 -2.81 -5.19 -3.60
CA GLY A 13 -2.05 -6.42 -3.35
C GLY A 13 -1.50 -7.03 -4.63
N LEU A 14 -2.28 -7.05 -5.72
CA LEU A 14 -1.80 -7.54 -7.02
C LEU A 14 -0.67 -6.66 -7.57
N ASP A 15 -0.79 -5.33 -7.47
CA ASP A 15 0.23 -4.40 -7.93
C ASP A 15 1.52 -4.54 -7.12
N ILE A 16 1.41 -4.69 -5.78
CA ILE A 16 2.56 -4.94 -4.88
C ILE A 16 3.23 -6.26 -5.25
N ALA A 17 2.46 -7.33 -5.41
CA ALA A 17 2.96 -8.64 -5.83
C ALA A 17 3.71 -8.55 -7.16
N GLN A 18 3.16 -7.82 -8.13
CA GLN A 18 3.77 -7.60 -9.43
C GLN A 18 5.09 -6.83 -9.34
N VAL A 19 5.21 -5.85 -8.42
CA VAL A 19 6.46 -5.12 -8.19
C VAL A 19 7.55 -6.07 -7.72
N PHE A 20 7.27 -6.94 -6.78
CA PHE A 20 8.23 -7.93 -6.29
C PHE A 20 8.61 -8.95 -7.38
N ALA A 21 7.63 -9.50 -8.09
CA ALA A 21 7.88 -10.50 -9.15
C ALA A 21 8.73 -9.93 -10.29
N ARG A 22 8.52 -8.66 -10.69
CA ARG A 22 9.36 -7.98 -11.69
C ARG A 22 10.82 -7.84 -11.29
N ASN A 23 11.10 -7.92 -10.00
CA ASN A 23 12.45 -7.83 -9.42
C ASN A 23 13.00 -9.20 -9.00
N GLY A 24 12.38 -10.31 -9.47
CA GLY A 24 12.90 -11.68 -9.33
C GLY A 24 12.63 -12.33 -7.97
N TYR A 25 11.66 -11.81 -7.20
CA TYR A 25 11.19 -12.48 -5.97
C TYR A 25 10.08 -13.47 -6.29
N ASP A 26 10.10 -14.63 -5.62
CA ASP A 26 9.01 -15.59 -5.70
C ASP A 26 7.82 -15.09 -4.86
N VAL A 27 6.69 -14.84 -5.50
CA VAL A 27 5.54 -14.19 -4.89
C VAL A 27 4.31 -15.08 -4.91
N VAL A 28 3.67 -15.23 -3.76
CA VAL A 28 2.37 -15.87 -3.64
C VAL A 28 1.33 -14.79 -3.32
N VAL A 29 0.31 -14.67 -4.16
CA VAL A 29 -0.88 -13.84 -3.85
C VAL A 29 -1.92 -14.75 -3.23
N ARG A 30 -2.34 -14.41 -2.03
CA ARG A 30 -3.37 -15.14 -1.29
C ARG A 30 -4.61 -14.28 -1.07
N ASP A 31 -5.78 -14.82 -1.36
CA ASP A 31 -7.05 -14.21 -0.96
C ASP A 31 -7.99 -15.29 -0.39
N ILE A 32 -9.10 -14.87 0.23
CA ILE A 32 -10.04 -15.78 0.91
C ILE A 32 -10.98 -16.52 -0.05
N LYS A 33 -11.11 -16.05 -1.31
CA LYS A 33 -12.08 -16.58 -2.29
C LYS A 33 -11.42 -16.87 -3.62
N ASP A 34 -11.75 -18.02 -4.20
CA ASP A 34 -11.28 -18.43 -5.53
C ASP A 34 -11.67 -17.42 -6.62
N GLU A 35 -12.85 -16.79 -6.53
CA GLU A 35 -13.28 -15.80 -7.52
C GLU A 35 -12.37 -14.56 -7.52
N ILE A 36 -11.87 -14.13 -6.32
CA ILE A 36 -10.94 -13.02 -6.22
C ILE A 36 -9.58 -13.42 -6.81
N ILE A 37 -9.11 -14.62 -6.51
CA ILE A 37 -7.87 -15.18 -7.07
C ILE A 37 -7.93 -15.23 -8.59
N GLN A 38 -8.98 -15.80 -9.16
CA GLN A 38 -9.17 -15.88 -10.61
C GLN A 38 -9.25 -14.50 -11.27
N ALA A 39 -9.98 -13.55 -10.65
CA ALA A 39 -10.06 -12.18 -11.14
C ALA A 39 -8.69 -11.46 -11.08
N SER A 40 -7.89 -11.72 -10.05
CA SER A 40 -6.54 -11.17 -9.91
C SER A 40 -5.60 -11.69 -10.99
N GLU A 41 -5.59 -12.99 -11.22
CA GLU A 41 -4.77 -13.63 -12.25
C GLU A 41 -5.16 -13.13 -13.66
N ALA A 42 -6.46 -13.06 -13.95
CA ALA A 42 -6.95 -12.52 -15.22
C ALA A 42 -6.55 -11.04 -15.42
N ARG A 43 -6.62 -10.22 -14.35
CA ARG A 43 -6.21 -8.82 -14.40
C ARG A 43 -4.70 -8.66 -14.61
N LEU A 44 -3.88 -9.49 -13.95
CA LEU A 44 -2.44 -9.52 -14.17
C LEU A 44 -2.11 -9.81 -15.64
N ASN A 45 -2.64 -10.91 -16.17
CA ASN A 45 -2.39 -11.32 -17.57
C ASN A 45 -2.79 -10.22 -18.55
N LYS A 46 -4.01 -9.68 -18.41
CA LYS A 46 -4.50 -8.56 -19.24
C LYS A 46 -3.60 -7.32 -19.14
N GLY A 47 -3.10 -7.01 -17.94
CA GLY A 47 -2.19 -5.89 -17.70
C GLY A 47 -0.85 -6.06 -18.41
N LEU A 48 -0.25 -7.25 -18.29
CA LEU A 48 1.01 -7.59 -18.94
C LEU A 48 0.85 -7.65 -20.47
N ASP A 49 -0.22 -8.24 -20.99
CA ASP A 49 -0.53 -8.26 -22.42
C ASP A 49 -0.62 -6.82 -23.01
N LYS A 50 -1.27 -5.92 -22.28
CA LYS A 50 -1.35 -4.50 -22.67
C LYS A 50 0.02 -3.82 -22.69
N LEU A 51 0.94 -4.20 -21.80
CA LEU A 51 2.31 -3.66 -21.83
C LEU A 51 3.10 -4.20 -23.01
N VAL A 52 2.95 -5.48 -23.32
CA VAL A 52 3.58 -6.12 -24.49
C VAL A 52 3.04 -5.49 -25.79
N SER A 53 1.74 -5.38 -25.94
CA SER A 53 1.12 -4.77 -27.14
C SER A 53 1.55 -3.31 -27.38
N LYS A 54 1.95 -2.59 -26.30
CA LYS A 54 2.49 -1.23 -26.37
C LYS A 54 4.02 -1.16 -26.52
N GLY A 55 4.69 -2.29 -26.63
CA GLY A 55 6.16 -2.36 -26.71
C GLY A 55 6.88 -1.92 -25.44
N LYS A 56 6.19 -1.89 -24.30
CA LYS A 56 6.75 -1.52 -22.98
C LYS A 56 7.28 -2.71 -22.20
N LEU A 57 6.98 -3.92 -22.65
CA LEU A 57 7.42 -5.20 -22.09
C LEU A 57 7.59 -6.17 -23.27
N ASP A 58 8.58 -7.04 -23.21
CA ASP A 58 8.69 -8.16 -24.18
C ASP A 58 8.06 -9.45 -23.61
N GLU A 59 7.80 -10.43 -24.47
CA GLU A 59 7.18 -11.71 -24.09
C GLU A 59 8.05 -12.51 -23.14
N ALA A 60 9.39 -12.43 -23.27
CA ALA A 60 10.31 -13.13 -22.38
C ALA A 60 10.22 -12.58 -20.96
N LYS A 61 10.22 -11.26 -20.80
CA LYS A 61 10.07 -10.62 -19.48
C LYS A 61 8.68 -10.84 -18.88
N LYS A 62 7.64 -10.87 -19.73
CA LYS A 62 6.29 -11.26 -19.27
C LYS A 62 6.30 -12.68 -18.72
N ALA A 63 6.87 -13.65 -19.44
CA ALA A 63 6.96 -15.04 -19.00
C ALA A 63 7.77 -15.17 -17.69
N GLU A 64 8.88 -14.43 -17.57
CA GLU A 64 9.67 -14.37 -16.33
C GLU A 64 8.85 -13.86 -15.15
N ILE A 65 8.12 -12.75 -15.29
CA ILE A 65 7.26 -12.21 -14.24
C ILE A 65 6.22 -13.24 -13.80
N LEU A 66 5.54 -13.87 -14.76
CA LEU A 66 4.53 -14.89 -14.48
C LEU A 66 5.12 -16.14 -13.79
N SER A 67 6.36 -16.52 -14.11
CA SER A 67 7.03 -17.65 -13.47
C SER A 67 7.35 -17.42 -12.00
N HIS A 68 7.44 -16.17 -11.56
CA HIS A 68 7.63 -15.77 -10.17
C HIS A 68 6.34 -15.58 -9.40
N MET A 69 5.16 -15.71 -10.03
CA MET A 69 3.89 -15.49 -9.37
C MET A 69 3.07 -16.75 -9.23
N SER A 70 2.47 -16.95 -8.08
CA SER A 70 1.49 -17.99 -7.82
C SER A 70 0.31 -17.44 -7.03
N PHE A 71 -0.83 -18.12 -7.10
CA PHE A 71 -2.09 -17.69 -6.53
C PHE A 71 -2.72 -18.80 -5.72
N THR A 72 -3.30 -18.49 -4.56
CA THR A 72 -3.91 -19.51 -3.69
C THR A 72 -4.93 -18.90 -2.73
N THR A 73 -5.85 -19.72 -2.23
CA THR A 73 -6.71 -19.38 -1.09
C THR A 73 -6.13 -19.84 0.25
N GLU A 74 -5.10 -20.70 0.22
CA GLU A 74 -4.53 -21.31 1.41
C GLU A 74 -3.56 -20.38 2.13
N LEU A 75 -3.89 -20.05 3.39
CA LEU A 75 -3.01 -19.23 4.23
C LEU A 75 -1.69 -19.93 4.55
N ALA A 76 -1.69 -21.26 4.55
CA ALA A 76 -0.51 -22.10 4.79
C ALA A 76 0.66 -21.79 3.83
N ALA A 77 0.40 -21.18 2.68
CA ALA A 77 1.44 -20.73 1.75
C ALA A 77 2.39 -19.69 2.37
N ALA A 78 2.00 -19.05 3.48
CA ALA A 78 2.84 -18.08 4.19
C ALA A 78 3.82 -18.72 5.20
N ALA A 79 3.73 -20.03 5.47
CA ALA A 79 4.50 -20.68 6.54
C ALA A 79 6.01 -20.51 6.42
N ASP A 80 6.55 -20.55 5.19
CA ASP A 80 7.97 -20.43 4.88
C ASP A 80 8.35 -19.06 4.24
N ALA A 81 7.43 -18.09 4.27
CA ALA A 81 7.68 -16.75 3.73
C ALA A 81 8.81 -16.04 4.47
N ASP A 82 9.59 -15.23 3.75
CA ASP A 82 10.56 -14.31 4.34
C ASP A 82 9.90 -12.98 4.74
N LEU A 83 8.90 -12.57 3.95
CA LEU A 83 8.09 -11.39 4.17
C LEU A 83 6.63 -11.68 3.82
N VAL A 84 5.73 -11.21 4.66
CA VAL A 84 4.30 -11.15 4.33
C VAL A 84 3.89 -9.69 4.26
N VAL A 85 3.28 -9.28 3.14
CA VAL A 85 2.70 -7.93 2.96
C VAL A 85 1.18 -8.06 2.91
N GLU A 86 0.50 -7.51 3.90
CA GLU A 86 -0.96 -7.51 3.95
C GLU A 86 -1.51 -6.26 3.22
N ALA A 87 -2.42 -6.46 2.29
CA ALA A 87 -3.14 -5.45 1.52
C ALA A 87 -4.64 -5.80 1.40
N ALA A 88 -5.23 -6.29 2.48
CA ALA A 88 -6.64 -6.62 2.60
C ALA A 88 -7.50 -5.38 2.91
N ILE A 89 -8.77 -5.61 3.24
CA ILE A 89 -9.72 -4.54 3.58
C ILE A 89 -9.22 -3.69 4.76
N GLU A 90 -9.49 -2.37 4.70
CA GLU A 90 -9.06 -1.41 5.72
C GLU A 90 -9.98 -1.47 6.95
N ASN A 91 -9.76 -2.47 7.78
CA ASN A 91 -10.48 -2.73 9.03
C ASN A 91 -9.53 -3.32 10.07
N LEU A 92 -9.42 -2.68 11.23
CA LEU A 92 -8.48 -3.04 12.28
C LEU A 92 -8.67 -4.48 12.79
N ASP A 93 -9.90 -4.88 13.06
CA ASP A 93 -10.19 -6.21 13.65
C ASP A 93 -9.88 -7.33 12.65
N ILE A 94 -10.20 -7.10 11.38
CA ILE A 94 -9.87 -8.05 10.30
C ILE A 94 -8.34 -8.17 10.15
N LYS A 95 -7.61 -7.05 10.14
CA LYS A 95 -6.15 -7.06 10.06
C LYS A 95 -5.53 -7.76 11.26
N LYS A 96 -6.00 -7.49 12.48
CA LYS A 96 -5.57 -8.19 13.70
C LYS A 96 -5.78 -9.70 13.62
N SER A 97 -6.96 -10.14 13.13
CA SER A 97 -7.24 -11.57 12.95
C SER A 97 -6.27 -12.22 11.97
N ILE A 98 -6.06 -11.59 10.80
CA ILE A 98 -5.11 -12.08 9.79
C ILE A 98 -3.71 -12.20 10.38
N PHE A 99 -3.23 -11.18 11.07
CA PHE A 99 -1.87 -11.20 11.62
C PHE A 99 -1.68 -12.13 12.82
N ALA A 100 -2.70 -12.36 13.63
CA ALA A 100 -2.67 -13.38 14.68
C ALA A 100 -2.53 -14.81 14.10
N GLU A 101 -3.23 -15.09 12.99
CA GLU A 101 -3.08 -16.36 12.28
C GLU A 101 -1.69 -16.50 11.64
N LEU A 102 -1.22 -15.45 10.95
CA LEU A 102 0.11 -15.41 10.34
C LEU A 102 1.22 -15.55 11.38
N ASP A 103 1.09 -14.93 12.56
CA ASP A 103 2.07 -15.04 13.62
C ASP A 103 2.23 -16.47 14.14
N SER A 104 1.14 -17.22 14.14
CA SER A 104 1.16 -18.64 14.54
C SER A 104 1.69 -19.57 13.45
N LEU A 105 1.56 -19.18 12.18
CA LEU A 105 1.85 -20.00 11.03
C LEU A 105 3.28 -19.80 10.50
N CYS A 106 3.71 -18.53 10.41
CA CYS A 106 4.98 -18.18 9.79
C CYS A 106 6.18 -18.57 10.68
N LYS A 107 7.30 -18.88 10.02
CA LYS A 107 8.59 -19.09 10.72
C LYS A 107 8.97 -17.85 11.55
N PRO A 108 9.76 -18.01 12.65
CA PRO A 108 10.09 -16.91 13.56
C PRO A 108 10.81 -15.72 12.90
N GLU A 109 11.49 -15.94 11.79
CA GLU A 109 12.28 -14.93 11.08
C GLU A 109 11.44 -14.09 10.14
N THR A 110 10.21 -14.52 9.80
CA THR A 110 9.32 -13.81 8.88
C THR A 110 9.01 -12.40 9.38
N ILE A 111 9.25 -11.40 8.54
CA ILE A 111 8.78 -10.04 8.77
C ILE A 111 7.33 -9.93 8.32
N LEU A 112 6.50 -9.28 9.13
CA LEU A 112 5.11 -9.00 8.84
C LEU A 112 4.94 -7.52 8.53
N ALA A 113 4.35 -7.21 7.38
CA ALA A 113 4.14 -5.84 6.94
C ALA A 113 2.67 -5.59 6.57
N SER A 114 2.13 -4.43 6.90
CA SER A 114 0.81 -3.99 6.45
C SER A 114 0.92 -2.82 5.49
N ASN A 115 0.14 -2.87 4.41
CA ASN A 115 -0.01 -1.76 3.45
C ASN A 115 -1.17 -0.82 3.85
N THR A 116 -1.58 -0.83 5.11
CA THR A 116 -2.62 0.09 5.60
C THR A 116 -2.26 1.55 5.28
N SER A 117 -3.28 2.36 4.98
CA SER A 117 -3.12 3.79 4.69
C SER A 117 -3.35 4.68 5.91
N SER A 118 -3.96 4.14 6.98
CA SER A 118 -4.42 4.96 8.11
C SER A 118 -4.44 4.26 9.45
N ILE A 119 -4.47 2.92 9.48
CA ILE A 119 -4.59 2.16 10.72
C ILE A 119 -3.22 2.07 11.43
N SER A 120 -3.24 2.22 12.76
CA SER A 120 -2.05 2.12 13.60
C SER A 120 -1.30 0.80 13.42
N ILE A 121 -0.03 0.88 13.00
CA ILE A 121 0.88 -0.25 12.88
C ILE A 121 1.09 -0.93 14.24
N THR A 122 1.24 -0.13 15.29
CA THR A 122 1.35 -0.60 16.67
C THR A 122 0.11 -1.38 17.09
N ALA A 123 -1.09 -0.88 16.77
CA ALA A 123 -2.34 -1.54 17.15
C ALA A 123 -2.53 -2.88 16.41
N ILE A 124 -2.07 -2.99 15.14
CA ILE A 124 -2.10 -4.25 14.40
C ILE A 124 -1.04 -5.21 14.97
N ALA A 125 0.18 -4.72 15.19
CA ALA A 125 1.30 -5.51 15.71
C ALA A 125 1.01 -6.14 17.09
N ALA A 126 0.16 -5.49 17.90
CA ALA A 126 -0.27 -5.99 19.21
C ALA A 126 -1.03 -7.34 19.14
N ALA A 127 -1.51 -7.74 17.96
CA ALA A 127 -2.10 -9.06 17.73
C ALA A 127 -1.05 -10.16 17.49
N THR A 128 0.24 -9.82 17.46
CA THR A 128 1.35 -10.76 17.20
C THR A 128 2.31 -10.84 18.38
N LYS A 129 3.15 -11.87 18.40
CA LYS A 129 4.23 -12.05 19.40
C LYS A 129 5.59 -11.57 18.87
N ARG A 130 5.62 -10.94 17.68
CA ARG A 130 6.82 -10.45 16.97
C ARG A 130 6.68 -8.98 16.57
N ALA A 131 6.24 -8.13 17.49
CA ALA A 131 6.04 -6.71 17.23
C ALA A 131 7.33 -5.99 16.79
N ASP A 132 8.51 -6.51 17.14
CA ASP A 132 9.81 -6.08 16.65
C ASP A 132 10.06 -6.36 15.17
N LYS A 133 9.37 -7.37 14.60
CA LYS A 133 9.38 -7.76 13.19
C LYS A 133 8.10 -7.34 12.45
N PHE A 134 7.39 -6.39 13.00
CA PHE A 134 6.18 -5.83 12.38
C PHE A 134 6.44 -4.40 11.90
N ILE A 135 5.97 -4.07 10.67
CA ILE A 135 6.25 -2.77 10.05
C ILE A 135 5.12 -2.36 9.09
N GLY A 136 4.95 -1.07 8.84
CA GLY A 136 4.13 -0.58 7.75
C GLY A 136 4.93 -0.49 6.44
N MET A 137 4.37 -0.96 5.34
CA MET A 137 4.88 -0.74 3.97
C MET A 137 3.76 -0.13 3.13
N HIS A 138 3.60 1.17 3.22
CA HIS A 138 2.54 1.88 2.53
C HIS A 138 2.95 2.24 1.11
N PHE A 139 2.41 1.48 0.15
CA PHE A 139 2.55 1.74 -1.29
C PHE A 139 1.45 2.66 -1.79
N PHE A 140 1.73 3.38 -2.86
CA PHE A 140 0.80 4.31 -3.50
C PHE A 140 0.24 3.75 -4.80
N ASN A 141 -1.04 4.00 -5.05
CA ASN A 141 -1.75 3.50 -6.24
C ASN A 141 -1.44 4.33 -7.50
N PRO A 142 -1.04 3.72 -8.63
CA PRO A 142 -0.70 2.30 -8.83
C PRO A 142 0.70 1.94 -8.29
N ALA A 143 0.81 0.86 -7.51
CA ALA A 143 2.10 0.49 -6.92
C ALA A 143 3.17 0.15 -7.96
N THR A 144 2.78 -0.27 -9.15
CA THR A 144 3.70 -0.53 -10.27
C THR A 144 4.32 0.74 -10.89
N VAL A 145 3.78 1.92 -10.59
CA VAL A 145 4.19 3.22 -11.17
C VAL A 145 4.78 4.14 -10.11
N MET A 146 4.09 4.29 -8.99
CA MET A 146 4.49 5.22 -7.92
C MET A 146 5.79 4.75 -7.26
N LYS A 147 6.74 5.68 -7.10
CA LYS A 147 8.07 5.35 -6.58
C LYS A 147 8.12 5.28 -5.06
N LEU A 148 7.30 6.07 -4.37
CA LEU A 148 7.33 6.18 -2.92
C LEU A 148 6.83 4.90 -2.25
N VAL A 149 7.53 4.49 -1.20
CA VAL A 149 7.03 3.61 -0.14
C VAL A 149 7.29 4.29 1.20
N GLU A 150 6.24 4.63 1.93
CA GLU A 150 6.40 5.00 3.33
C GLU A 150 6.67 3.73 4.13
N VAL A 151 7.78 3.71 4.85
CA VAL A 151 8.20 2.60 5.72
C VAL A 151 7.92 3.02 7.15
N ILE A 152 6.79 2.55 7.70
CA ILE A 152 6.24 3.07 8.95
C ILE A 152 6.66 2.19 10.12
N ARG A 153 7.38 2.79 11.05
CA ARG A 153 7.77 2.15 12.30
C ARG A 153 6.66 2.30 13.32
N GLY A 154 6.10 1.18 13.76
CA GLY A 154 5.29 1.14 14.97
C GLY A 154 6.17 1.23 16.23
N ALA A 155 5.55 1.35 17.40
CA ALA A 155 6.25 1.58 18.67
C ALA A 155 7.32 0.52 19.01
N HIS A 156 7.19 -0.69 18.51
CA HIS A 156 8.10 -1.81 18.79
C HIS A 156 8.91 -2.29 17.58
N THR A 157 8.74 -1.69 16.40
CA THR A 157 9.50 -2.05 15.21
C THR A 157 10.99 -1.87 15.44
N SER A 158 11.78 -2.94 15.28
CA SER A 158 13.23 -2.87 15.48
C SER A 158 13.95 -2.12 14.36
N ASP A 159 15.14 -1.58 14.64
CA ASP A 159 16.00 -0.95 13.65
C ASP A 159 16.42 -1.93 12.55
N GLU A 160 16.61 -3.20 12.91
CA GLU A 160 16.96 -4.27 11.97
C GLU A 160 15.81 -4.50 10.98
N THR A 161 14.57 -4.58 11.46
CA THR A 161 13.37 -4.74 10.62
C THR A 161 13.22 -3.55 9.67
N TYR A 162 13.32 -2.33 10.20
CA TYR A 162 13.27 -1.12 9.38
C TYR A 162 14.33 -1.14 8.28
N LYS A 163 15.60 -1.35 8.66
CA LYS A 163 16.72 -1.36 7.72
C LYS A 163 16.51 -2.41 6.62
N THR A 164 16.12 -3.62 7.00
CA THR A 164 15.85 -4.72 6.06
C THR A 164 14.77 -4.35 5.05
N ILE A 165 13.67 -3.73 5.50
CA ILE A 165 12.55 -3.35 4.63
C ILE A 165 12.89 -2.12 3.78
N ALA A 166 13.62 -1.15 4.30
CA ALA A 166 14.07 0.00 3.53
C ALA A 166 15.04 -0.43 2.40
N GLU A 167 16.00 -1.30 2.69
CA GLU A 167 16.90 -1.88 1.70
C GLU A 167 16.14 -2.69 0.63
N LEU A 168 15.14 -3.48 1.05
CA LEU A 168 14.28 -4.22 0.14
C LEU A 168 13.46 -3.28 -0.76
N ALA A 169 12.85 -2.23 -0.21
CA ALA A 169 12.10 -1.25 -0.99
C ALA A 169 12.99 -0.56 -2.03
N ALA A 170 14.22 -0.18 -1.67
CA ALA A 170 15.19 0.36 -2.62
C ALA A 170 15.57 -0.67 -3.70
N ALA A 171 15.78 -1.93 -3.34
CA ALA A 171 16.14 -3.01 -4.28
C ALA A 171 15.04 -3.28 -5.33
N ILE A 172 13.77 -3.05 -5.01
CA ILE A 172 12.66 -3.16 -5.96
C ILE A 172 12.37 -1.85 -6.71
N GLY A 173 13.30 -0.90 -6.69
CA GLY A 173 13.21 0.36 -7.43
C GLY A 173 12.27 1.39 -6.82
N LYS A 174 11.98 1.28 -5.52
CA LYS A 174 11.21 2.26 -4.77
C LYS A 174 12.13 3.21 -3.99
N GLU A 175 11.56 4.35 -3.60
CA GLU A 175 12.17 5.31 -2.70
C GLU A 175 11.57 5.12 -1.30
N PRO A 176 12.28 4.47 -0.36
CA PRO A 176 11.78 4.28 1.00
C PRO A 176 11.91 5.58 1.79
N VAL A 177 10.83 6.01 2.43
CA VAL A 177 10.84 7.12 3.38
C VAL A 177 10.52 6.57 4.76
N GLU A 178 11.42 6.78 5.72
CA GLU A 178 11.20 6.43 7.12
C GLU A 178 10.11 7.31 7.73
N VAL A 179 9.13 6.67 8.35
CA VAL A 179 8.04 7.34 9.04
C VAL A 179 7.88 6.74 10.42
N ASN A 180 7.95 7.57 11.46
CA ASN A 180 7.43 7.17 12.76
C ASN A 180 5.91 7.23 12.72
N GLU A 181 5.28 6.21 13.25
CA GLU A 181 3.83 6.07 13.22
C GLU A 181 3.11 7.33 13.72
N ALA A 182 2.22 7.85 12.90
CA ALA A 182 1.29 8.93 13.23
C ALA A 182 0.04 8.81 12.35
N PRO A 183 -1.13 9.30 12.78
CA PRO A 183 -2.34 9.27 11.98
C PRO A 183 -2.12 9.92 10.59
N GLY A 184 -2.45 9.16 9.53
CA GLY A 184 -2.30 9.60 8.13
C GLY A 184 -0.87 9.62 7.61
N PHE A 185 0.11 9.16 8.40
CA PHE A 185 1.53 9.12 8.04
C PHE A 185 2.03 10.49 7.55
N VAL A 186 2.78 10.57 6.44
CA VAL A 186 3.23 11.86 5.90
C VAL A 186 2.30 12.34 4.81
N VAL A 187 2.09 11.52 3.78
CA VAL A 187 1.37 11.98 2.58
C VAL A 187 -0.09 12.28 2.86
N ASN A 188 -0.83 11.36 3.45
CA ASN A 188 -2.25 11.56 3.70
C ASN A 188 -2.53 12.68 4.71
N LYS A 189 -1.66 12.83 5.71
CA LYS A 189 -1.76 13.90 6.70
C LYS A 189 -1.64 15.31 6.11
N ILE A 190 -0.93 15.46 5.01
CA ILE A 190 -0.77 16.75 4.30
C ILE A 190 -1.79 16.86 3.18
N LEU A 191 -1.90 15.80 2.37
CA LEU A 191 -2.65 15.83 1.13
C LEU A 191 -4.16 15.96 1.35
N VAL A 192 -4.72 15.16 2.25
CA VAL A 192 -6.18 15.10 2.40
C VAL A 192 -6.74 16.41 2.99
N PRO A 193 -6.14 17.02 4.01
CA PRO A 193 -6.51 18.38 4.43
C PRO A 193 -6.34 19.44 3.34
N MET A 194 -5.29 19.33 2.51
CA MET A 194 -5.10 20.25 1.38
C MET A 194 -6.23 20.14 0.34
N ILE A 195 -6.70 18.94 0.07
CA ILE A 195 -7.87 18.72 -0.79
C ILE A 195 -9.11 19.35 -0.17
N ASN A 196 -9.31 19.14 1.13
CA ASN A 196 -10.45 19.70 1.88
C ASN A 196 -10.44 21.24 1.87
N GLU A 197 -9.29 21.87 2.08
CA GLU A 197 -9.13 23.32 1.96
C GLU A 197 -9.45 23.81 0.55
N GLY A 198 -9.04 23.07 -0.48
CA GLY A 198 -9.41 23.39 -1.87
C GLY A 198 -10.91 23.33 -2.11
N ILE A 199 -11.61 22.36 -1.50
CA ILE A 199 -13.07 22.25 -1.56
C ILE A 199 -13.74 23.43 -0.84
N ASP A 200 -13.22 23.84 0.32
CA ASP A 200 -13.73 24.97 1.08
C ASP A 200 -13.61 26.30 0.30
N LEU A 201 -12.51 26.51 -0.41
CA LEU A 201 -12.35 27.69 -1.28
C LEU A 201 -13.39 27.76 -2.40
N VAL A 202 -13.81 26.61 -2.93
CA VAL A 202 -14.91 26.54 -3.91
C VAL A 202 -16.25 26.79 -3.24
N TYR A 203 -16.50 26.14 -2.11
CA TYR A 203 -17.75 26.25 -1.36
C TYR A 203 -18.02 27.68 -0.88
N THR A 204 -16.98 28.37 -0.42
CA THR A 204 -17.06 29.77 0.04
C THR A 204 -17.04 30.80 -1.09
N GLY A 205 -16.91 30.35 -2.35
CA GLY A 205 -16.96 31.23 -3.53
C GLY A 205 -15.69 32.06 -3.76
N VAL A 206 -14.55 31.67 -3.16
CA VAL A 206 -13.26 32.35 -3.37
C VAL A 206 -12.72 32.11 -4.77
N ALA A 207 -12.85 30.88 -5.29
CA ALA A 207 -12.43 30.53 -6.64
C ALA A 207 -13.28 29.38 -7.21
N SER A 208 -13.25 29.21 -8.54
CA SER A 208 -13.82 28.02 -9.17
C SER A 208 -12.93 26.79 -8.99
N VAL A 209 -13.44 25.59 -9.25
CA VAL A 209 -12.68 24.33 -9.23
C VAL A 209 -11.42 24.44 -10.09
N GLU A 210 -11.56 24.91 -11.34
CA GLU A 210 -10.45 25.11 -12.29
C GLU A 210 -9.49 26.20 -11.78
N GLY A 211 -10.03 27.23 -11.08
CA GLY A 211 -9.24 28.30 -10.50
C GLY A 211 -8.32 27.80 -9.39
N VAL A 212 -8.84 27.00 -8.44
CA VAL A 212 -8.04 26.39 -7.36
C VAL A 212 -6.95 25.48 -7.95
N ASP A 213 -7.31 24.58 -8.87
CA ASP A 213 -6.35 23.66 -9.48
C ASP A 213 -5.27 24.38 -10.27
N THR A 214 -5.64 25.42 -11.03
CA THR A 214 -4.69 26.22 -11.79
C THR A 214 -3.74 26.99 -10.87
N ALA A 215 -4.27 27.60 -9.82
CA ALA A 215 -3.45 28.33 -8.83
C ALA A 215 -2.41 27.43 -8.19
N MET A 216 -2.79 26.21 -7.77
CA MET A 216 -1.88 25.26 -7.15
C MET A 216 -0.85 24.68 -8.14
N LYS A 217 -1.25 24.43 -9.37
CA LYS A 217 -0.29 23.99 -10.42
C LYS A 217 0.73 25.07 -10.78
N LEU A 218 0.30 26.31 -10.95
CA LEU A 218 1.19 27.37 -11.42
C LEU A 218 1.86 28.16 -10.29
N GLY A 219 1.18 28.32 -9.15
CA GLY A 219 1.70 29.07 -8.01
C GLY A 219 2.55 28.22 -7.07
N ALA A 220 2.21 26.95 -6.88
CA ALA A 220 2.92 26.02 -6.00
C ALA A 220 3.67 24.89 -6.75
N ASN A 221 3.66 24.89 -8.10
CA ASN A 221 4.30 23.90 -8.97
C ASN A 221 3.83 22.46 -8.70
N HIS A 222 2.55 22.28 -8.37
CA HIS A 222 1.98 20.95 -8.23
C HIS A 222 1.82 20.30 -9.61
N PRO A 223 2.12 19.00 -9.76
CA PRO A 223 1.93 18.29 -11.03
C PRO A 223 0.45 18.13 -11.40
N MET A 224 -0.43 18.12 -10.40
CA MET A 224 -1.89 18.03 -10.51
C MET A 224 -2.50 18.95 -9.44
N GLY A 225 -3.62 19.61 -9.77
CA GLY A 225 -4.33 20.41 -8.79
C GLY A 225 -4.98 19.54 -7.70
N PRO A 226 -5.22 20.10 -6.49
CA PRO A 226 -5.72 19.32 -5.36
C PRO A 226 -7.13 18.75 -5.61
N LEU A 227 -7.99 19.44 -6.34
CA LEU A 227 -9.35 18.98 -6.58
C LEU A 227 -9.39 17.88 -7.64
N ALA A 228 -8.64 18.02 -8.73
CA ALA A 228 -8.45 16.96 -9.71
C ALA A 228 -7.81 15.71 -9.08
N LEU A 229 -6.91 15.89 -8.10
CA LEU A 229 -6.32 14.78 -7.37
C LEU A 229 -7.34 14.14 -6.42
N GLY A 230 -8.19 14.93 -5.76
CA GLY A 230 -9.30 14.45 -4.96
C GLY A 230 -10.27 13.58 -5.76
N ASP A 231 -10.63 14.01 -6.96
CA ASP A 231 -11.47 13.22 -7.89
C ASP A 231 -10.77 11.91 -8.32
N LEU A 232 -9.47 11.96 -8.55
CA LEU A 232 -8.69 10.78 -8.94
C LEU A 232 -8.57 9.75 -7.80
N ILE A 233 -8.42 10.19 -6.56
CA ILE A 233 -8.33 9.34 -5.37
C ILE A 233 -9.72 8.77 -5.02
N GLY A 234 -10.75 9.58 -5.18
CA GLY A 234 -12.11 9.37 -4.72
C GLY A 234 -12.39 10.19 -3.45
N LEU A 235 -13.44 11.01 -3.49
CA LEU A 235 -13.82 11.84 -2.35
C LEU A 235 -14.31 11.02 -1.15
N ASP A 236 -14.89 9.86 -1.39
CA ASP A 236 -15.26 8.87 -0.36
C ASP A 236 -14.03 8.37 0.41
N VAL A 237 -12.93 8.12 -0.30
CA VAL A 237 -11.64 7.76 0.33
C VAL A 237 -11.06 8.95 1.12
N ALA A 238 -11.14 10.16 0.57
CA ALA A 238 -10.66 11.35 1.26
C ALA A 238 -11.43 11.59 2.57
N VAL A 239 -12.76 11.45 2.56
CA VAL A 239 -13.61 11.57 3.77
C VAL A 239 -13.24 10.49 4.79
N ALA A 240 -13.09 9.22 4.37
CA ALA A 240 -12.71 8.16 5.29
C ALA A 240 -11.35 8.41 5.98
N ILE A 241 -10.39 9.00 5.27
CA ILE A 241 -9.09 9.38 5.85
C ILE A 241 -9.27 10.57 6.83
N MET A 242 -10.09 11.57 6.49
CA MET A 242 -10.39 12.69 7.38
C MET A 242 -11.04 12.22 8.68
N ASP A 243 -12.00 11.29 8.60
CA ASP A 243 -12.64 10.69 9.76
C ASP A 243 -11.62 10.00 10.69
N VAL A 244 -10.67 9.24 10.13
CA VAL A 244 -9.58 8.63 10.92
C VAL A 244 -8.70 9.71 11.55
N LEU A 245 -8.28 10.73 10.79
CA LEU A 245 -7.46 11.82 11.31
C LEU A 245 -8.16 12.55 12.46
N PHE A 246 -9.45 12.84 12.32
CA PHE A 246 -10.25 13.46 13.38
C PHE A 246 -10.40 12.54 14.60
N ALA A 247 -10.76 11.27 14.40
CA ALA A 247 -10.94 10.32 15.50
C ALA A 247 -9.67 10.11 16.33
N GLU A 248 -8.50 10.09 15.67
CA GLU A 248 -7.21 9.86 16.33
C GLU A 248 -6.61 11.13 16.98
N THR A 249 -6.90 12.31 16.42
CA THR A 249 -6.28 13.57 16.90
C THR A 249 -7.21 14.46 17.67
N HIS A 250 -8.53 14.36 17.46
CA HIS A 250 -9.57 15.28 17.94
C HIS A 250 -9.29 16.74 17.54
N ASP A 251 -8.56 16.95 16.44
CA ASP A 251 -8.25 18.28 15.91
C ASP A 251 -9.33 18.67 14.89
N SER A 252 -10.01 19.79 15.13
CA SER A 252 -11.13 20.28 14.33
C SER A 252 -10.78 20.69 12.89
N LYS A 253 -9.50 20.70 12.53
CA LYS A 253 -9.07 20.94 11.14
C LYS A 253 -9.29 19.76 10.21
N TYR A 254 -9.61 18.57 10.75
CA TYR A 254 -9.90 17.36 10.00
C TYR A 254 -11.40 17.08 9.94
#